data_5b23b9f47ec0bcf0a0517af131296042
#
_entry.id   5b23b9f47ec0bcf0a0517af131296042
#
_cell.length_a   1.000
_cell.length_b   1.000
_cell.length_c   1.000
_cell.angle_alpha   90.00
_cell.angle_beta   90.00
_cell.angle_gamma   90.00
#
_symmetry.space_group_name_H-M   'P 1'
#
loop_
_entity.id
_entity.type
_entity.pdbx_description
1 polymer ?
#
loop_
_entity_poly.entity_id
_entity_poly.type
_entity_poly.pdbx_seq_one_letter_code
_entity_poly.pdbx_strand_id
1 'polypeptide(L)'
;TAVLSGMVGDFEEEQSDGSVKQDYGLRWFSPIAKTFPYSHYDDFGAKRTFGYTRPHLGHDLMSAVGTPVIAVESGKVECLGWNRYGGWRIGIRSLDNKRYWYYAHLRQNRPYAENLKEGDTVTAGDVIGYVGRTGYSDTENINGITESHLHIGLELVFDESQKESDNEIWVDMYALISTLEQHKSSTVRNSETKEFKREFSFKEIS
;
A
#
# COMPACT_ATOMS: atom_id res chain seq x y z
N THR A 1 -18.44 -5.52 9.47
CA THR A 1 -17.69 -5.01 10.65
C THR A 1 -16.23 -5.44 10.59
N ALA A 2 -15.91 -6.70 10.21
CA ALA A 2 -14.53 -7.19 10.16
C ALA A 2 -13.64 -6.48 9.12
N VAL A 3 -14.18 -6.03 8.00
CA VAL A 3 -13.43 -5.37 6.91
C VAL A 3 -12.80 -4.06 7.39
N LEU A 4 -13.58 -3.26 8.13
CA LEU A 4 -13.18 -1.91 8.56
C LEU A 4 -12.80 -1.85 10.04
N SER A 5 -12.69 -2.99 10.73
CA SER A 5 -12.21 -3.02 12.11
C SER A 5 -10.76 -2.57 12.13
N GLY A 6 -10.44 -1.50 12.81
CA GLY A 6 -9.12 -0.89 12.77
C GLY A 6 -9.02 0.38 11.94
N MET A 7 -9.98 0.64 11.05
CA MET A 7 -9.99 1.87 10.25
C MET A 7 -10.20 3.13 11.09
N VAL A 8 -10.97 3.01 12.18
CA VAL A 8 -11.30 4.11 13.10
C VAL A 8 -10.97 3.71 14.54
N GLY A 9 -10.42 4.63 15.31
CA GLY A 9 -10.07 4.41 16.71
C GLY A 9 -9.24 5.56 17.28
N ASP A 10 -8.72 5.36 18.49
CA ASP A 10 -7.87 6.32 19.18
C ASP A 10 -6.45 6.28 18.62
N PHE A 11 -5.83 7.46 18.47
CA PHE A 11 -4.44 7.60 18.02
C PHE A 11 -3.78 8.85 18.61
N GLU A 12 -2.46 8.87 18.55
CA GLU A 12 -1.61 10.04 18.79
C GLU A 12 -0.93 10.45 17.50
N GLU A 13 -0.95 11.74 17.18
CA GLU A 13 -0.29 12.31 16.02
C GLU A 13 0.49 13.56 16.39
N GLU A 14 1.74 13.64 15.90
CA GLU A 14 2.58 14.80 16.04
C GLU A 14 2.06 15.92 15.11
N GLN A 15 1.98 17.13 15.65
CA GLN A 15 1.55 18.32 14.94
C GLN A 15 2.77 19.09 14.41
N SER A 16 2.52 20.02 13.50
CA SER A 16 3.58 20.85 12.88
C SER A 16 4.35 21.73 13.87
N ASP A 17 3.83 21.96 15.06
CA ASP A 17 4.49 22.69 16.16
C ASP A 17 5.28 21.78 17.11
N GLY A 18 5.33 20.47 16.80
CA GLY A 18 6.00 19.44 17.61
C GLY A 18 5.20 18.94 18.80
N SER A 19 3.98 19.44 19.02
CA SER A 19 3.07 18.90 20.03
C SER A 19 2.50 17.55 19.56
N VAL A 20 2.11 16.70 20.54
CA VAL A 20 1.41 15.45 20.24
C VAL A 20 -0.05 15.61 20.63
N LYS A 21 -0.95 15.37 19.68
CA LYS A 21 -2.40 15.40 19.90
C LYS A 21 -2.94 13.98 19.95
N GLN A 22 -3.70 13.67 20.98
CA GLN A 22 -4.54 12.48 21.02
C GLN A 22 -5.90 12.80 20.42
N ASP A 23 -6.37 11.92 19.54
CA ASP A 23 -7.66 12.09 18.86
C ASP A 23 -8.31 10.73 18.60
N TYR A 24 -9.60 10.75 18.25
CA TYR A 24 -10.36 9.59 17.80
C TYR A 24 -10.84 9.83 16.37
N GLY A 25 -10.51 8.93 15.45
CA GLY A 25 -10.89 9.11 14.07
C GLY A 25 -10.27 8.07 13.14
N LEU A 26 -10.03 8.50 11.90
CA LEU A 26 -9.48 7.67 10.85
C LEU A 26 -8.01 7.34 11.13
N ARG A 27 -7.69 6.05 11.28
CA ARG A 27 -6.32 5.55 11.49
C ARG A 27 -5.63 5.09 10.22
N TRP A 28 -6.39 4.81 9.16
CA TRP A 28 -5.85 4.41 7.87
C TRP A 28 -5.52 5.63 7.01
N PHE A 29 -4.43 5.52 6.26
CA PHE A 29 -3.93 6.57 5.39
C PHE A 29 -4.15 6.23 3.91
N SER A 30 -4.22 7.27 3.07
CA SER A 30 -4.13 7.10 1.62
C SER A 30 -2.83 6.39 1.25
N PRO A 31 -2.86 5.43 0.30
CA PRO A 31 -1.65 4.71 -0.12
C PRO A 31 -0.63 5.57 -0.89
N ILE A 32 -0.99 6.82 -1.22
CA ILE A 32 -0.11 7.80 -1.87
C ILE A 32 0.14 8.98 -0.92
N ALA A 33 1.41 9.35 -0.75
CA ALA A 33 1.82 10.45 0.11
C ALA A 33 1.17 11.79 -0.27
N LYS A 34 1.01 12.67 0.72
CA LYS A 34 0.55 14.06 0.53
C LYS A 34 1.46 14.79 -0.48
N THR A 35 0.89 15.68 -1.27
CA THR A 35 1.53 16.44 -2.34
C THR A 35 1.81 15.68 -3.64
N PHE A 36 1.65 14.37 -3.67
CA PHE A 36 1.78 13.58 -4.90
C PHE A 36 0.39 13.36 -5.52
N PRO A 37 0.19 13.79 -6.79
CA PRO A 37 -1.07 13.58 -7.46
C PRO A 37 -1.22 12.13 -7.94
N TYR A 38 -2.44 11.66 -7.97
CA TYR A 38 -2.84 10.43 -8.65
C TYR A 38 -4.25 10.55 -9.21
N SER A 39 -4.60 9.69 -10.13
CA SER A 39 -5.96 9.48 -10.60
C SER A 39 -6.30 7.99 -10.50
N HIS A 40 -7.58 7.67 -10.36
CA HIS A 40 -8.04 6.29 -10.27
C HIS A 40 -9.44 6.14 -10.86
N TYR A 41 -9.82 4.92 -11.19
CA TYR A 41 -11.11 4.56 -11.77
C TYR A 41 -11.67 3.35 -11.03
N ASP A 42 -12.98 3.21 -11.03
CA ASP A 42 -13.65 2.01 -10.54
C ASP A 42 -13.52 0.89 -11.60
N ASP A 43 -12.49 0.06 -11.42
CA ASP A 43 -12.12 -1.01 -12.36
C ASP A 43 -11.94 -2.38 -11.69
N PHE A 44 -12.45 -2.53 -10.45
CA PHE A 44 -12.46 -3.83 -9.78
C PHE A 44 -13.20 -4.88 -10.61
N GLY A 45 -12.61 -6.07 -10.76
CA GLY A 45 -13.16 -7.15 -11.60
C GLY A 45 -12.99 -6.95 -13.10
N ALA A 46 -12.47 -5.82 -13.57
CA ALA A 46 -12.18 -5.60 -14.99
C ALA A 46 -11.18 -6.63 -15.53
N LYS A 47 -11.33 -7.00 -16.80
CA LYS A 47 -10.45 -8.00 -17.41
C LYS A 47 -9.02 -7.50 -17.55
N ARG A 48 -8.07 -8.30 -17.11
CA ARG A 48 -6.63 -8.11 -17.32
C ARG A 48 -6.06 -9.32 -18.07
N THR A 49 -5.19 -9.06 -19.04
CA THR A 49 -4.59 -10.12 -19.88
C THR A 49 -3.07 -10.00 -19.90
N PHE A 50 -2.42 -11.03 -19.40
CA PHE A 50 -1.00 -11.31 -19.58
C PHE A 50 -0.81 -12.82 -19.44
N GLY A 51 -0.57 -13.51 -20.54
CA GLY A 51 -0.58 -14.97 -20.63
C GLY A 51 -1.99 -15.57 -20.65
N TYR A 52 -2.85 -15.24 -19.65
CA TYR A 52 -4.26 -15.62 -19.59
C TYR A 52 -5.11 -14.44 -19.10
N THR A 53 -6.42 -14.57 -19.28
CA THR A 53 -7.38 -13.55 -18.81
C THR A 53 -7.76 -13.81 -17.36
N ARG A 54 -7.69 -12.78 -16.52
CA ARG A 54 -8.07 -12.81 -15.11
C ARG A 54 -8.82 -11.54 -14.72
N PRO A 55 -9.64 -11.56 -13.64
CA PRO A 55 -10.21 -10.34 -13.07
C PRO A 55 -9.11 -9.46 -12.44
N HIS A 56 -9.35 -8.16 -12.41
CA HIS A 56 -8.55 -7.19 -11.64
C HIS A 56 -9.00 -7.26 -10.16
N LEU A 57 -8.18 -7.87 -9.32
CA LEU A 57 -8.48 -8.07 -7.89
C LEU A 57 -7.74 -7.01 -7.05
N GLY A 58 -8.03 -5.75 -7.32
CA GLY A 58 -7.40 -4.61 -6.65
C GLY A 58 -7.84 -3.30 -7.27
N HIS A 59 -7.04 -2.27 -7.06
CA HIS A 59 -7.31 -0.92 -7.49
C HIS A 59 -6.03 -0.25 -7.99
N ASP A 60 -6.10 0.39 -9.15
CA ASP A 60 -4.95 1.03 -9.79
C ASP A 60 -4.96 2.55 -9.54
N LEU A 61 -3.87 3.05 -8.95
CA LEU A 61 -3.65 4.47 -8.68
C LEU A 61 -2.57 4.99 -9.63
N MET A 62 -3.00 5.67 -10.69
CA MET A 62 -2.12 6.22 -11.73
C MET A 62 -1.30 7.36 -11.15
N SER A 63 0.00 7.19 -11.03
CA SER A 63 0.92 8.16 -10.44
C SER A 63 2.33 8.03 -11.04
N ALA A 64 3.15 9.06 -10.87
CA ALA A 64 4.51 9.09 -11.43
C ALA A 64 5.43 8.05 -10.77
N VAL A 65 6.38 7.51 -11.54
CA VAL A 65 7.45 6.65 -11.02
C VAL A 65 8.22 7.38 -9.91
N GLY A 66 8.42 6.72 -8.78
CA GLY A 66 9.11 7.27 -7.61
C GLY A 66 8.19 8.01 -6.62
N THR A 67 6.90 8.10 -6.88
CA THR A 67 5.92 8.56 -5.89
C THR A 67 5.97 7.66 -4.65
N PRO A 68 6.06 8.23 -3.42
CA PRO A 68 6.10 7.43 -2.20
C PRO A 68 4.79 6.67 -1.98
N VAL A 69 4.91 5.38 -1.75
CA VAL A 69 3.83 4.46 -1.37
C VAL A 69 3.77 4.38 0.15
N ILE A 70 2.58 4.52 0.69
CA ILE A 70 2.27 4.62 2.11
C ILE A 70 1.57 3.34 2.60
N ALA A 71 1.97 2.86 3.78
CA ALA A 71 1.23 1.81 4.48
C ALA A 71 -0.16 2.34 4.85
N VAL A 72 -1.21 1.75 4.30
CA VAL A 72 -2.60 2.16 4.58
C VAL A 72 -2.94 1.89 6.03
N GLU A 73 -2.59 0.73 6.53
CA GLU A 73 -2.85 0.23 7.88
C GLU A 73 -1.55 -0.22 8.55
N SER A 74 -1.47 -0.11 9.86
CA SER A 74 -0.37 -0.69 10.64
C SER A 74 -0.39 -2.21 10.55
N GLY A 75 0.78 -2.81 10.37
CA GLY A 75 0.86 -4.24 10.18
C GLY A 75 2.28 -4.77 10.15
N LYS A 76 2.39 -6.06 9.91
CA LYS A 76 3.64 -6.77 9.73
C LYS A 76 3.93 -7.00 8.25
N VAL A 77 5.12 -6.65 7.80
CA VAL A 77 5.60 -6.98 6.45
C VAL A 77 5.73 -8.49 6.34
N GLU A 78 4.85 -9.10 5.58
CA GLU A 78 4.78 -10.55 5.42
C GLU A 78 5.49 -11.02 4.15
N CYS A 79 5.49 -10.19 3.11
CA CYS A 79 6.10 -10.52 1.84
C CYS A 79 6.79 -9.30 1.21
N LEU A 80 8.04 -9.49 0.81
CA LEU A 80 8.76 -8.65 -0.14
C LEU A 80 9.25 -9.52 -1.29
N GLY A 81 9.21 -9.05 -2.51
CA GLY A 81 9.76 -9.83 -3.61
C GLY A 81 9.11 -9.56 -4.95
N TRP A 82 9.46 -10.41 -5.90
CA TRP A 82 9.03 -10.36 -7.29
C TRP A 82 8.01 -11.45 -7.60
N ASN A 83 7.00 -11.10 -8.40
CA ASN A 83 6.28 -12.09 -9.19
C ASN A 83 6.05 -11.57 -10.61
N ARG A 84 5.77 -12.48 -11.55
CA ARG A 84 5.64 -12.15 -12.99
C ARG A 84 4.51 -11.17 -13.31
N TYR A 85 3.47 -11.11 -12.49
CA TYR A 85 2.31 -10.23 -12.71
C TYR A 85 2.49 -8.88 -12.03
N GLY A 86 2.70 -8.87 -10.72
CA GLY A 86 2.80 -7.67 -9.89
C GLY A 86 4.17 -6.99 -9.92
N GLY A 87 5.20 -7.65 -10.47
CA GLY A 87 6.57 -7.14 -10.39
C GLY A 87 7.10 -7.11 -8.97
N TRP A 88 7.79 -6.05 -8.58
CA TRP A 88 8.15 -5.80 -7.19
C TRP A 88 6.92 -5.49 -6.36
N ARG A 89 6.75 -6.21 -5.27
CA ARG A 89 5.55 -6.16 -4.42
C ARG A 89 5.88 -6.13 -2.94
N ILE A 90 4.91 -5.62 -2.16
CA ILE A 90 4.90 -5.66 -0.70
C ILE A 90 3.58 -6.27 -0.26
N GLY A 91 3.62 -7.18 0.70
CA GLY A 91 2.47 -7.71 1.40
C GLY A 91 2.53 -7.36 2.88
N ILE A 92 1.48 -6.75 3.42
CA ILE A 92 1.39 -6.36 4.83
C ILE A 92 0.16 -6.99 5.46
N ARG A 93 0.38 -7.78 6.51
CA ARG A 93 -0.66 -8.37 7.34
C ARG A 93 -1.04 -7.39 8.45
N SER A 94 -2.33 -7.07 8.59
CA SER A 94 -2.83 -6.28 9.72
C SER A 94 -2.47 -6.91 11.07
N LEU A 95 -2.33 -6.09 12.13
CA LEU A 95 -1.93 -6.58 13.45
C LEU A 95 -2.92 -7.57 14.07
N ASP A 96 -4.20 -7.53 13.66
CA ASP A 96 -5.24 -8.47 14.07
C ASP A 96 -5.34 -9.73 13.16
N ASN A 97 -4.44 -9.86 12.19
CA ASN A 97 -4.33 -10.96 11.21
C ASN A 97 -5.53 -11.17 10.27
N LYS A 98 -6.44 -10.19 10.15
CA LYS A 98 -7.69 -10.35 9.37
C LYS A 98 -7.63 -9.78 7.97
N ARG A 99 -6.67 -8.90 7.69
CA ARG A 99 -6.52 -8.20 6.42
C ARG A 99 -5.10 -8.37 5.90
N TYR A 100 -5.00 -8.52 4.59
CA TYR A 100 -3.73 -8.55 3.89
C TYR A 100 -3.75 -7.46 2.81
N TRP A 101 -2.83 -6.50 2.94
CA TRP A 101 -2.64 -5.41 2.01
C TRP A 101 -1.56 -5.77 1.01
N TYR A 102 -1.90 -5.72 -0.26
CA TYR A 102 -1.01 -6.03 -1.36
C TYR A 102 -0.70 -4.76 -2.15
N TYR A 103 0.58 -4.46 -2.34
CA TYR A 103 1.09 -3.32 -3.11
C TYR A 103 1.99 -3.85 -4.20
N ALA A 104 1.76 -3.46 -5.47
CA ALA A 104 2.49 -4.00 -6.61
C ALA A 104 2.88 -2.94 -7.64
N HIS A 105 3.60 -3.38 -8.66
CA HIS A 105 4.19 -2.58 -9.73
C HIS A 105 5.17 -1.52 -9.23
N LEU A 106 5.88 -1.85 -8.15
CA LEU A 106 6.83 -0.92 -7.53
C LEU A 106 8.03 -0.63 -8.44
N ARG A 107 8.79 0.38 -8.05
CA ARG A 107 9.92 0.91 -8.79
C ARG A 107 11.01 -0.14 -9.05
N GLN A 108 11.58 -0.11 -10.25
CA GLN A 108 12.73 -0.93 -10.62
C GLN A 108 13.97 -0.60 -9.75
N ASN A 109 14.81 -1.58 -9.48
CA ASN A 109 16.09 -1.52 -8.75
C ASN A 109 16.00 -1.16 -7.26
N ARG A 110 15.12 -0.26 -6.86
CA ARG A 110 14.95 0.21 -5.47
C ARG A 110 13.46 0.34 -5.15
N PRO A 111 12.72 -0.79 -5.08
CA PRO A 111 11.26 -0.76 -4.93
C PRO A 111 10.80 -0.34 -3.53
N TYR A 112 11.58 -0.66 -2.50
CA TYR A 112 11.18 -0.53 -1.10
C TYR A 112 11.78 0.70 -0.45
N ALA A 113 11.20 1.13 0.66
CA ALA A 113 11.81 2.08 1.58
C ALA A 113 13.12 1.51 2.15
N GLU A 114 14.02 2.41 2.53
CA GLU A 114 15.33 2.04 3.04
C GLU A 114 15.20 1.15 4.29
N ASN A 115 15.94 0.04 4.29
CA ASN A 115 16.01 -0.97 5.35
C ASN A 115 14.71 -1.77 5.62
N LEU A 116 13.63 -1.60 4.84
CA LEU A 116 12.43 -2.40 5.00
C LEU A 116 12.70 -3.89 4.74
N LYS A 117 12.27 -4.76 5.65
CA LYS A 117 12.47 -6.21 5.60
C LYS A 117 11.19 -6.95 5.93
N GLU A 118 11.09 -8.20 5.46
CA GLU A 118 10.08 -9.13 5.94
C GLU A 118 10.22 -9.35 7.45
N GLY A 119 9.10 -9.36 8.13
CA GLY A 119 9.02 -9.44 9.58
C GLY A 119 8.99 -8.09 10.31
N ASP A 120 9.33 -6.99 9.65
CA ASP A 120 9.23 -5.65 10.25
C ASP A 120 7.78 -5.28 10.51
N THR A 121 7.57 -4.49 11.55
CA THR A 121 6.28 -3.82 11.79
C THR A 121 6.33 -2.43 11.20
N VAL A 122 5.34 -2.09 10.40
CA VAL A 122 5.13 -0.74 9.87
C VAL A 122 3.92 -0.11 10.52
N THR A 123 3.95 1.21 10.67
CA THR A 123 2.82 1.99 11.18
C THR A 123 2.04 2.60 10.01
N ALA A 124 0.72 2.66 10.11
CA ALA A 124 -0.12 3.34 9.13
C ALA A 124 0.42 4.74 8.85
N GLY A 125 0.60 5.12 7.58
CA GLY A 125 1.25 6.38 7.16
C GLY A 125 2.77 6.30 6.92
N ASP A 126 3.46 5.19 7.23
CA ASP A 126 4.89 5.03 6.89
C ASP A 126 5.10 4.90 5.39
N VAL A 127 6.22 5.45 4.90
CA VAL A 127 6.69 5.17 3.53
C VAL A 127 7.23 3.74 3.48
N ILE A 128 6.65 2.91 2.62
CA ILE A 128 7.03 1.50 2.47
C ILE A 128 7.71 1.19 1.15
N GLY A 129 7.52 2.03 0.14
CA GLY A 129 8.09 1.81 -1.19
C GLY A 129 7.78 2.95 -2.16
N TYR A 130 7.93 2.67 -3.44
CA TYR A 130 7.79 3.70 -4.48
C TYR A 130 7.07 3.15 -5.71
N VAL A 131 6.15 3.94 -6.25
CA VAL A 131 5.44 3.64 -7.50
C VAL A 131 6.42 3.39 -8.64
N GLY A 132 6.11 2.41 -9.46
CA GLY A 132 6.89 2.06 -10.63
C GLY A 132 6.07 1.57 -11.81
N ARG A 133 6.63 0.63 -12.57
CA ARG A 133 6.03 -0.02 -13.75
C ARG A 133 6.48 -1.48 -13.87
N THR A 134 7.01 -2.06 -12.80
CA THR A 134 7.54 -3.43 -12.83
C THR A 134 6.42 -4.46 -12.90
N GLY A 135 6.73 -5.62 -13.45
CA GLY A 135 5.78 -6.72 -13.64
C GLY A 135 5.47 -6.98 -15.12
N TYR A 136 4.50 -7.85 -15.37
CA TYR A 136 4.16 -8.38 -16.69
C TYR A 136 5.41 -8.86 -17.45
N SER A 137 6.25 -9.60 -16.74
CA SER A 137 7.52 -10.13 -17.24
C SER A 137 7.92 -11.38 -16.47
N ASP A 138 8.42 -12.38 -17.18
CA ASP A 138 9.05 -13.58 -16.59
C ASP A 138 10.47 -13.28 -16.07
N THR A 139 11.05 -12.16 -16.50
CA THR A 139 12.35 -11.71 -16.04
C THR A 139 12.17 -10.70 -14.91
N GLU A 140 12.86 -10.95 -13.79
CA GLU A 140 12.84 -10.07 -12.62
C GLU A 140 13.35 -8.66 -12.95
N ASN A 141 12.82 -7.68 -12.24
CA ASN A 141 13.23 -6.28 -12.31
C ASN A 141 13.03 -5.61 -13.68
N ILE A 142 12.04 -6.04 -14.45
CA ILE A 142 11.67 -5.45 -15.74
C ILE A 142 10.43 -4.56 -15.60
N ASN A 143 10.47 -3.39 -16.24
CA ASN A 143 9.35 -2.49 -16.42
C ASN A 143 8.47 -2.96 -17.59
N GLY A 144 7.65 -3.98 -17.39
CA GLY A 144 6.77 -4.54 -18.41
C GLY A 144 5.45 -3.81 -18.59
N ILE A 145 5.14 -2.85 -17.71
CA ILE A 145 3.90 -2.09 -17.72
C ILE A 145 4.11 -0.74 -18.39
N THR A 146 3.18 -0.35 -19.26
CA THR A 146 3.30 0.87 -20.08
C THR A 146 3.12 2.12 -19.21
N GLU A 147 2.08 2.16 -18.36
CA GLU A 147 1.74 3.33 -17.56
C GLU A 147 2.07 3.11 -16.08
N SER A 148 2.73 4.08 -15.46
CA SER A 148 3.11 3.98 -14.07
C SER A 148 1.90 4.10 -13.15
N HIS A 149 1.76 3.14 -12.25
CA HIS A 149 0.71 3.13 -11.24
C HIS A 149 1.10 2.27 -10.04
N LEU A 150 0.44 2.51 -8.93
CA LEU A 150 0.39 1.58 -7.82
C LEU A 150 -0.84 0.69 -8.01
N HIS A 151 -0.63 -0.61 -8.10
CA HIS A 151 -1.71 -1.56 -7.88
C HIS A 151 -1.78 -1.87 -6.39
N ILE A 152 -2.96 -1.68 -5.78
CA ILE A 152 -3.20 -1.98 -4.37
C ILE A 152 -4.41 -2.90 -4.23
N GLY A 153 -4.29 -3.92 -3.39
CA GLY A 153 -5.37 -4.86 -3.07
C GLY A 153 -5.56 -5.02 -1.57
N LEU A 154 -6.78 -5.30 -1.16
CA LEU A 154 -7.14 -5.69 0.20
C LEU A 154 -7.80 -7.06 0.16
N GLU A 155 -7.16 -8.04 0.75
CA GLU A 155 -7.69 -9.39 0.94
C GLU A 155 -8.17 -9.59 2.37
N LEU A 156 -9.35 -10.18 2.54
CA LEU A 156 -9.86 -10.62 3.83
C LEU A 156 -9.40 -12.05 4.12
N VAL A 157 -8.69 -12.22 5.22
CA VAL A 157 -8.15 -13.50 5.63
C VAL A 157 -8.91 -14.04 6.84
N PHE A 158 -9.66 -15.09 6.63
CA PHE A 158 -10.35 -15.83 7.69
C PHE A 158 -9.58 -17.10 8.08
N ASP A 159 -8.80 -17.62 7.13
CA ASP A 159 -7.96 -18.82 7.31
C ASP A 159 -6.73 -18.69 6.40
N GLU A 160 -5.56 -19.13 6.88
CA GLU A 160 -4.29 -19.05 6.12
C GLU A 160 -4.31 -19.84 4.81
N SER A 161 -5.17 -20.87 4.71
CA SER A 161 -5.33 -21.65 3.48
C SER A 161 -6.00 -20.88 2.33
N GLN A 162 -6.60 -19.70 2.61
CA GLN A 162 -7.19 -18.84 1.56
C GLN A 162 -6.11 -18.18 0.70
N LYS A 163 -4.97 -17.84 1.30
CA LYS A 163 -3.90 -17.12 0.62
C LYS A 163 -3.31 -17.94 -0.53
N GLU A 164 -3.13 -17.29 -1.66
CA GLU A 164 -2.59 -17.92 -2.88
C GLU A 164 -3.42 -19.13 -3.37
N SER A 165 -4.73 -19.12 -3.06
CA SER A 165 -5.69 -20.17 -3.45
C SER A 165 -6.84 -19.59 -4.28
N ASP A 166 -7.73 -20.46 -4.76
CA ASP A 166 -8.96 -20.05 -5.46
C ASP A 166 -10.04 -19.47 -4.52
N ASN A 167 -9.77 -19.42 -3.20
CA ASN A 167 -10.69 -18.95 -2.17
C ASN A 167 -10.33 -17.58 -1.62
N GLU A 168 -9.47 -16.82 -2.29
CA GLU A 168 -9.13 -15.43 -1.93
C GLU A 168 -10.37 -14.54 -1.96
N ILE A 169 -10.50 -13.65 -0.96
CA ILE A 169 -11.61 -12.70 -0.85
C ILE A 169 -11.05 -11.29 -0.97
N TRP A 170 -11.01 -10.78 -2.18
CA TRP A 170 -10.58 -9.42 -2.48
C TRP A 170 -11.72 -8.42 -2.36
N VAL A 171 -11.43 -7.25 -1.81
CA VAL A 171 -12.38 -6.17 -1.59
C VAL A 171 -12.26 -5.14 -2.70
N ASP A 172 -13.40 -4.72 -3.26
CA ASP A 172 -13.46 -3.51 -4.06
C ASP A 172 -13.15 -2.30 -3.18
N MET A 173 -12.07 -1.58 -3.54
CA MET A 173 -11.54 -0.51 -2.72
C MET A 173 -11.83 0.89 -3.27
N TYR A 174 -12.59 1.04 -4.35
CA TYR A 174 -12.81 2.36 -4.96
C TYR A 174 -13.34 3.39 -3.96
N ALA A 175 -14.43 3.07 -3.26
CA ALA A 175 -15.02 3.95 -2.26
C ALA A 175 -14.10 4.17 -1.04
N LEU A 176 -13.36 3.14 -0.63
CA LEU A 176 -12.42 3.22 0.47
C LEU A 176 -11.25 4.17 0.14
N ILE A 177 -10.61 3.99 -1.00
CA ILE A 177 -9.51 4.87 -1.46
C ILE A 177 -9.98 6.31 -1.61
N SER A 178 -11.17 6.53 -2.18
CA SER A 178 -11.77 7.88 -2.29
C SER A 178 -11.98 8.54 -0.92
N THR A 179 -12.34 7.76 0.10
CA THR A 179 -12.46 8.24 1.49
C THR A 179 -11.08 8.61 2.06
N LEU A 180 -10.07 7.75 1.84
CA LEU A 180 -8.71 7.94 2.35
C LEU A 180 -7.96 9.11 1.67
N GLU A 181 -8.44 9.64 0.54
CA GLU A 181 -7.88 10.86 -0.06
C GLU A 181 -7.81 12.06 0.89
N GLN A 182 -8.68 12.09 1.90
CA GLN A 182 -8.72 13.13 2.91
C GLN A 182 -7.69 12.93 4.04
N HIS A 183 -7.06 11.74 4.13
CA HIS A 183 -6.10 11.40 5.17
C HIS A 183 -4.77 10.91 4.56
N LYS A 184 -3.94 11.86 4.15
CA LYS A 184 -2.64 11.61 3.49
C LYS A 184 -1.48 11.87 4.44
N SER A 185 -0.51 10.97 4.45
CA SER A 185 0.74 11.13 5.20
C SER A 185 1.64 12.19 4.58
N SER A 186 2.10 13.14 5.36
CA SER A 186 3.15 14.09 4.99
C SER A 186 4.51 13.40 5.01
N THR A 187 5.35 13.73 4.02
CA THR A 187 6.66 13.11 3.88
C THR A 187 7.76 14.14 3.65
N VAL A 188 8.94 13.87 4.20
CA VAL A 188 10.16 14.65 3.95
C VAL A 188 11.13 13.84 3.12
N ARG A 189 11.80 14.53 2.18
CA ARG A 189 12.81 13.91 1.31
C ARG A 189 14.20 14.07 1.92
N ASN A 190 14.91 12.97 2.04
CA ASN A 190 16.33 12.99 2.38
C ASN A 190 17.13 13.60 1.21
N SER A 191 17.97 14.61 1.49
CA SER A 191 18.71 15.34 0.45
C SER A 191 19.85 14.49 -0.17
N GLU A 192 20.36 13.48 0.55
CA GLU A 192 21.47 12.62 0.11
C GLU A 192 20.97 11.39 -0.65
N THR A 193 20.10 10.59 -0.01
CA THR A 193 19.58 9.33 -0.57
C THR A 193 18.48 9.54 -1.59
N LYS A 194 17.82 10.73 -1.58
CA LYS A 194 16.62 11.09 -2.37
C LYS A 194 15.37 10.26 -2.00
N GLU A 195 15.46 9.46 -0.96
CA GLU A 195 14.36 8.67 -0.43
C GLU A 195 13.46 9.51 0.49
N PHE A 196 12.24 9.06 0.72
CA PHE A 196 11.27 9.74 1.56
C PHE A 196 11.05 8.99 2.88
N LYS A 197 10.72 9.71 3.92
CA LYS A 197 10.21 9.17 5.20
C LYS A 197 9.01 10.00 5.65
N ARG A 198 8.20 9.44 6.54
CA ARG A 198 7.13 10.20 7.21
C ARG A 198 7.71 11.43 7.89
N GLU A 199 6.98 12.52 7.85
CA GLU A 199 7.33 13.80 8.49
C GLU A 199 6.92 13.81 9.97
N PHE A 200 5.67 13.47 10.26
CA PHE A 200 5.10 13.51 11.61
C PHE A 200 4.88 12.10 12.16
N SER A 201 5.18 11.87 13.43
CA SER A 201 4.92 10.59 14.07
C SER A 201 3.42 10.33 14.21
N PHE A 202 3.03 9.05 14.12
CA PHE A 202 1.67 8.58 14.31
C PHE A 202 1.71 7.27 15.11
N LYS A 203 0.79 7.11 16.06
CA LYS A 203 0.72 5.92 16.89
C LYS A 203 -0.72 5.58 17.18
N GLU A 204 -1.13 4.37 16.84
CA GLU A 204 -2.41 3.82 17.26
C GLU A 204 -2.41 3.53 18.76
N ILE A 205 -3.51 3.88 19.44
CA ILE A 205 -3.74 3.58 20.84
C ILE A 205 -4.78 2.44 20.91
N SER A 206 -4.49 1.43 21.70
CA SER A 206 -5.36 0.26 21.94
C SER A 206 -6.33 0.52 23.07
#